data_3fb0066e19356db337c0852073878032
#
_entry.id   3fb0066e19356db337c0852073878032
#
_cell.length_a   1.000
_cell.length_b   1.000
_cell.length_c   1.000
_cell.angle_alpha   90.00
_cell.angle_beta   90.00
_cell.angle_gamma   90.00
#
_symmetry.space_group_name_H-M   'P 1'
#
loop_
_entity.id
_entity.type
_entity.pdbx_description
1 polymer ?
#
loop_
_entity_poly.entity_id
_entity_poly.type
_entity_poly.pdbx_seq_one_letter_code
_entity_poly.pdbx_strand_id
1 'polypeptide(L)'
;RGGGRQSVRIPLCFIWPECTTVPDSSSSLSDATAARSTPSPERMTPLERRSSVSLALIFALRMLGLFLVLPVFALEARKYPGGDDPALVGLAMGIYGLTQAVLQLPLGMASDRFGRKRVIVLGLLVFAAGSLLAALADSLTGLLLGRALQGAGAVSAAVTALLADQTRDAVRTKAMALVGGSIGLMFAVALVAAPMLTATMGLSGLFGLTCALALAGVAVVLWWVPPEPAELKNAPRGRLADVWAHPDLLRLNLGVFVLHTVQLSMWVAVPAMLVQAGLGKDQHWQVYLPAVVLSFVAMGGLFALERRGRLRAALLGAIGLVLGVQAGLGALSASGAVPSLWVLGPLLFVFFCGFNALEASQPSLVSRMAPPQVRGAALGSYNTLQSLGLFAGGALGGALVKWAGPVGLFAATTALMALWLAASWKLRPVGRNEAGAGH
;
A
#
# COMPACT_ATOMS: atom_id res chain seq x y z
N ARG A 1 55.62 -16.58 -51.17
CA ARG A 1 54.88 -15.68 -52.08
C ARG A 1 53.70 -15.17 -51.28
N GLY A 2 53.64 -14.04 -50.81
CA GLY A 2 53.83 -12.66 -50.95
C GLY A 2 52.83 -12.07 -49.96
N GLY A 3 53.11 -11.34 -48.96
CA GLY A 3 53.75 -10.06 -48.81
C GLY A 3 52.70 -8.98 -48.75
N GLY A 4 52.46 -8.38 -47.59
CA GLY A 4 51.57 -7.23 -47.47
C GLY A 4 51.44 -6.70 -46.02
N ARG A 5 52.51 -6.05 -45.57
CA ARG A 5 52.48 -5.17 -44.38
C ARG A 5 51.73 -3.90 -44.76
N GLN A 6 50.77 -3.48 -43.98
CA GLN A 6 50.31 -2.10 -43.98
C GLN A 6 50.50 -1.48 -42.61
N SER A 7 51.24 -0.39 -42.66
CA SER A 7 51.73 0.43 -41.57
C SER A 7 50.67 1.36 -41.00
N VAL A 8 50.72 1.50 -39.69
CA VAL A 8 50.11 2.56 -38.88
C VAL A 8 50.71 3.92 -39.31
N ARG A 9 49.86 4.91 -39.55
CA ARG A 9 50.21 6.32 -39.57
C ARG A 9 49.32 7.12 -38.62
N ILE A 10 49.97 7.61 -37.57
CA ILE A 10 49.50 8.73 -36.73
C ILE A 10 49.90 10.02 -37.41
N PRO A 11 49.09 11.06 -37.44
CA PRO A 11 49.58 12.43 -37.51
C PRO A 11 49.26 13.23 -36.24
N LEU A 12 50.33 13.62 -35.58
CA LEU A 12 50.44 14.83 -34.80
C LEU A 12 50.47 16.03 -35.78
N CYS A 13 49.68 17.07 -35.53
CA CYS A 13 50.08 18.43 -35.86
C CYS A 13 49.44 19.46 -34.95
N PHE A 14 50.32 20.20 -34.42
CA PHE A 14 50.27 21.35 -33.53
C PHE A 14 50.00 22.67 -34.32
N ILE A 15 49.51 23.72 -33.61
CA ILE A 15 49.78 25.16 -33.76
C ILE A 15 48.81 25.99 -34.63
N TRP A 16 48.17 26.95 -33.95
CA TRP A 16 47.56 28.24 -34.33
C TRP A 16 48.35 29.08 -35.36
N PRO A 17 47.84 30.22 -35.97
CA PRO A 17 46.85 31.21 -35.51
C PRO A 17 45.90 31.85 -36.58
N GLU A 18 44.91 32.58 -36.07
CA GLU A 18 44.20 33.78 -36.57
C GLU A 18 43.86 33.93 -38.07
N CYS A 19 42.57 34.11 -38.35
CA CYS A 19 42.13 35.10 -39.36
C CYS A 19 40.74 35.64 -38.96
N THR A 20 40.73 36.93 -38.64
CA THR A 20 39.61 37.83 -38.46
C THR A 20 38.86 38.06 -39.77
N THR A 21 37.52 37.94 -39.74
CA THR A 21 36.63 38.74 -40.62
C THR A 21 35.38 39.16 -39.87
N VAL A 22 35.10 40.42 -39.89
CA VAL A 22 34.05 41.22 -39.26
C VAL A 22 32.73 41.09 -40.04
N PRO A 23 31.57 41.42 -39.41
CA PRO A 23 30.26 40.83 -39.65
C PRO A 23 29.44 41.54 -40.72
N ASP A 24 28.57 40.79 -41.35
CA ASP A 24 27.47 41.39 -42.12
C ASP A 24 26.19 41.36 -41.23
N SER A 25 25.79 42.58 -40.88
CA SER A 25 24.55 42.90 -40.18
C SER A 25 23.43 43.06 -41.21
N SER A 26 22.59 42.08 -41.37
CA SER A 26 21.19 42.34 -41.80
C SER A 26 20.35 41.07 -41.77
N SER A 27 19.14 41.23 -41.26
CA SER A 27 18.00 40.25 -41.23
C SER A 27 18.13 39.18 -40.14
N SER A 28 17.23 39.02 -39.22
CA SER A 28 15.78 39.21 -39.21
C SER A 28 15.26 39.13 -37.80
N LEU A 29 14.61 40.16 -37.37
CA LEU A 29 13.60 40.14 -36.31
C LEU A 29 12.39 39.30 -36.80
N SER A 30 12.34 38.01 -36.57
CA SER A 30 11.11 37.23 -36.61
C SER A 30 11.35 35.76 -36.32
N ASP A 31 11.74 35.40 -35.09
CA ASP A 31 11.51 34.06 -34.57
C ASP A 31 11.53 34.05 -33.04
N ALA A 32 10.83 35.03 -32.45
CA ALA A 32 10.35 34.95 -31.08
C ALA A 32 9.08 34.04 -31.02
N THR A 33 9.09 32.92 -31.73
CA THR A 33 8.08 31.91 -31.59
C THR A 33 8.43 31.09 -30.36
N ALA A 34 7.75 31.42 -29.25
CA ALA A 34 7.43 30.56 -28.12
C ALA A 34 8.34 29.33 -27.97
N ALA A 35 9.52 29.48 -27.40
CA ALA A 35 10.21 28.40 -26.75
C ALA A 35 9.27 27.89 -25.67
N ARG A 36 8.44 26.90 -26.02
CA ARG A 36 7.73 26.06 -25.04
C ARG A 36 8.83 25.49 -24.16
N SER A 37 8.98 26.06 -22.96
CA SER A 37 9.93 25.61 -21.97
C SER A 37 9.67 24.10 -21.78
N THR A 38 10.57 23.27 -22.29
CA THR A 38 10.58 21.85 -22.01
C THR A 38 10.60 21.72 -20.49
N PRO A 39 9.60 21.07 -19.87
CA PRO A 39 9.55 20.95 -18.42
C PRO A 39 10.86 20.33 -17.96
N SER A 40 11.48 20.89 -16.90
CA SER A 40 12.65 20.27 -16.29
C SER A 40 12.35 18.78 -16.03
N PRO A 41 13.28 17.85 -16.29
CA PRO A 41 13.04 16.41 -16.24
C PRO A 41 12.43 15.95 -14.91
N GLU A 42 12.60 16.71 -13.83
CA GLU A 42 12.08 16.40 -12.50
C GLU A 42 10.68 16.95 -12.19
N ARG A 43 10.10 17.80 -13.04
CA ARG A 43 8.76 18.36 -12.82
C ARG A 43 7.70 17.59 -13.60
N MET A 44 6.58 17.31 -12.95
CA MET A 44 5.42 16.72 -13.61
C MET A 44 4.79 17.70 -14.59
N THR A 45 4.46 17.21 -15.78
CA THR A 45 3.60 17.95 -16.72
C THR A 45 2.19 18.13 -16.14
N PRO A 46 1.37 19.06 -16.65
CA PRO A 46 -0.03 19.20 -16.22
C PRO A 46 -0.83 17.90 -16.39
N LEU A 47 -0.56 17.13 -17.45
CA LEU A 47 -1.21 15.85 -17.71
C LEU A 47 -0.80 14.79 -16.66
N GLU A 48 0.49 14.62 -16.42
CA GLU A 48 1.02 13.71 -15.40
C GLU A 48 0.51 14.04 -14.00
N ARG A 49 0.42 15.33 -13.66
CA ARG A 49 -0.15 15.80 -12.40
C ARG A 49 -1.64 15.45 -12.29
N ARG A 50 -2.42 15.70 -13.36
CA ARG A 50 -3.84 15.35 -13.41
C ARG A 50 -4.04 13.85 -13.25
N SER A 51 -3.26 13.03 -13.96
CA SER A 51 -3.28 11.57 -13.85
C SER A 51 -2.95 11.11 -12.43
N SER A 52 -1.85 11.62 -11.86
CA SER A 52 -1.41 11.23 -10.52
C SER A 52 -2.42 11.58 -9.45
N VAL A 53 -3.01 12.78 -9.50
CA VAL A 53 -4.02 13.24 -8.51
C VAL A 53 -5.32 12.47 -8.66
N SER A 54 -5.83 12.29 -9.90
CA SER A 54 -7.10 11.58 -10.11
C SER A 54 -7.00 10.10 -9.73
N LEU A 55 -5.89 9.42 -10.05
CA LEU A 55 -5.67 8.02 -9.68
C LEU A 55 -5.41 7.86 -8.18
N ALA A 56 -4.70 8.79 -7.54
CA ALA A 56 -4.55 8.82 -6.09
C ALA A 56 -5.91 9.03 -5.38
N LEU A 57 -6.79 9.86 -5.94
CA LEU A 57 -8.15 10.06 -5.40
C LEU A 57 -8.98 8.77 -5.49
N ILE A 58 -8.88 8.00 -6.60
CA ILE A 58 -9.56 6.70 -6.72
C ILE A 58 -9.09 5.74 -5.62
N PHE A 59 -7.77 5.67 -5.39
CA PHE A 59 -7.23 4.89 -4.26
C PHE A 59 -7.74 5.40 -2.93
N ALA A 60 -7.72 6.72 -2.71
CA ALA A 60 -8.17 7.35 -1.49
C ALA A 60 -9.63 7.00 -1.17
N LEU A 61 -10.56 7.20 -2.12
CA LEU A 61 -11.98 6.92 -1.95
C LEU A 61 -12.24 5.44 -1.65
N ARG A 62 -11.58 4.53 -2.38
CA ARG A 62 -11.72 3.09 -2.18
C ARG A 62 -11.16 2.65 -0.83
N MET A 63 -9.95 3.14 -0.48
CA MET A 63 -9.30 2.77 0.78
C MET A 63 -9.99 3.36 1.99
N LEU A 64 -10.52 4.58 1.88
CA LEU A 64 -11.35 5.15 2.94
C LEU A 64 -12.55 4.25 3.24
N GLY A 65 -13.31 3.84 2.21
CA GLY A 65 -14.45 2.94 2.39
C GLY A 65 -14.06 1.60 3.02
N LEU A 66 -12.92 1.03 2.63
CA LEU A 66 -12.41 -0.22 3.21
C LEU A 66 -12.01 -0.05 4.67
N PHE A 67 -11.26 1.01 4.97
CA PHE A 67 -10.68 1.24 6.30
C PHE A 67 -11.73 1.71 7.32
N LEU A 68 -12.81 2.37 6.91
CA LEU A 68 -13.91 2.76 7.80
C LEU A 68 -14.56 1.55 8.51
N VAL A 69 -14.53 0.40 7.88
CA VAL A 69 -15.17 -0.80 8.44
C VAL A 69 -14.26 -1.50 9.47
N LEU A 70 -12.94 -1.48 9.28
CA LEU A 70 -12.00 -2.31 10.05
C LEU A 70 -12.04 -2.10 11.58
N PRO A 71 -11.95 -0.85 12.12
CA PRO A 71 -11.83 -0.65 13.57
C PRO A 71 -13.12 -0.92 14.35
N VAL A 72 -14.24 -1.01 13.67
CA VAL A 72 -15.57 -1.15 14.30
C VAL A 72 -16.23 -2.50 14.00
N PHE A 73 -15.77 -3.21 12.96
CA PHE A 73 -16.44 -4.41 12.45
C PHE A 73 -16.62 -5.50 13.52
N ALA A 74 -15.55 -5.82 14.26
CA ALA A 74 -15.59 -6.90 15.26
C ALA A 74 -16.61 -6.67 16.38
N LEU A 75 -16.86 -5.39 16.75
CA LEU A 75 -17.86 -5.04 17.76
C LEU A 75 -19.26 -4.97 17.18
N GLU A 76 -19.42 -4.40 16.00
CA GLU A 76 -20.73 -4.21 15.35
C GLU A 76 -21.29 -5.53 14.79
N ALA A 77 -20.44 -6.42 14.29
CA ALA A 77 -20.83 -7.71 13.77
C ALA A 77 -21.54 -8.60 14.81
N ARG A 78 -21.27 -8.40 16.10
CA ARG A 78 -21.96 -9.09 17.21
C ARG A 78 -23.47 -8.81 17.28
N LYS A 79 -23.94 -7.74 16.64
CA LYS A 79 -25.38 -7.42 16.58
C LYS A 79 -26.14 -8.26 15.54
N TYR A 80 -25.43 -8.97 14.67
CA TYR A 80 -26.00 -9.77 13.60
C TYR A 80 -26.10 -11.24 14.03
N PRO A 81 -27.11 -11.98 13.56
CA PRO A 81 -27.19 -13.42 13.75
C PRO A 81 -25.90 -14.12 13.30
N GLY A 82 -25.28 -14.91 14.18
CA GLY A 82 -23.98 -15.54 13.98
C GLY A 82 -22.77 -14.68 14.40
N GLY A 83 -22.97 -13.44 14.84
CA GLY A 83 -21.91 -12.52 15.26
C GLY A 83 -21.26 -12.83 16.61
N ASP A 84 -21.82 -13.77 17.37
CA ASP A 84 -21.24 -14.26 18.63
C ASP A 84 -20.05 -15.20 18.40
N ASP A 85 -19.87 -15.73 17.18
CA ASP A 85 -18.74 -16.57 16.82
C ASP A 85 -17.54 -15.73 16.32
N PRO A 86 -16.46 -15.58 17.13
CA PRO A 86 -15.28 -14.83 16.74
C PRO A 86 -14.61 -15.35 15.45
N ALA A 87 -14.72 -16.67 15.17
CA ALA A 87 -14.14 -17.25 13.97
C ALA A 87 -14.88 -16.78 12.71
N LEU A 88 -16.22 -16.74 12.76
CA LEU A 88 -17.03 -16.21 11.65
C LEU A 88 -16.84 -14.71 11.47
N VAL A 89 -16.76 -13.94 12.56
CA VAL A 89 -16.47 -12.49 12.51
C VAL A 89 -15.10 -12.25 11.89
N GLY A 90 -14.07 -12.97 12.32
CA GLY A 90 -12.73 -12.86 11.76
C GLY A 90 -12.68 -13.27 10.29
N LEU A 91 -13.39 -14.34 9.90
CA LEU A 91 -13.52 -14.75 8.51
C LEU A 91 -14.19 -13.67 7.67
N ALA A 92 -15.28 -13.06 8.15
CA ALA A 92 -15.96 -11.96 7.44
C ALA A 92 -15.06 -10.72 7.29
N MET A 93 -14.19 -10.45 8.25
CA MET A 93 -13.15 -9.41 8.12
C MET A 93 -12.13 -9.76 7.05
N GLY A 94 -11.64 -10.99 7.03
CA GLY A 94 -10.53 -11.43 6.18
C GLY A 94 -10.92 -11.81 4.76
N ILE A 95 -12.13 -12.28 4.50
CA ILE A 95 -12.56 -12.86 3.20
C ILE A 95 -12.36 -11.90 2.02
N TYR A 96 -12.50 -10.60 2.26
CA TYR A 96 -12.14 -9.54 1.32
C TYR A 96 -10.71 -9.73 0.78
N GLY A 97 -9.75 -9.99 1.68
CA GLY A 97 -8.35 -10.19 1.31
C GLY A 97 -8.14 -11.43 0.44
N LEU A 98 -8.84 -12.53 0.71
CA LEU A 98 -8.75 -13.75 -0.10
C LEU A 98 -9.22 -13.52 -1.53
N THR A 99 -10.41 -12.98 -1.70
CA THR A 99 -10.98 -12.73 -3.04
C THR A 99 -10.17 -11.68 -3.80
N GLN A 100 -9.66 -10.66 -3.12
CA GLN A 100 -8.74 -9.69 -3.71
C GLN A 100 -7.43 -10.37 -4.16
N ALA A 101 -6.81 -11.20 -3.34
CA ALA A 101 -5.56 -11.89 -3.69
C ALA A 101 -5.71 -12.77 -4.93
N VAL A 102 -6.81 -13.54 -5.00
CA VAL A 102 -7.10 -14.44 -6.12
C VAL A 102 -7.35 -13.65 -7.42
N LEU A 103 -8.09 -12.55 -7.35
CA LEU A 103 -8.53 -11.82 -8.54
C LEU A 103 -7.60 -10.68 -8.96
N GLN A 104 -6.64 -10.28 -8.13
CA GLN A 104 -5.75 -9.15 -8.41
C GLN A 104 -4.90 -9.37 -9.67
N LEU A 105 -4.29 -10.55 -9.83
CA LEU A 105 -3.51 -10.89 -11.01
C LEU A 105 -4.38 -11.08 -12.26
N PRO A 106 -5.49 -11.86 -12.24
CA PRO A 106 -6.40 -11.96 -13.36
C PRO A 106 -6.96 -10.61 -13.84
N LEU A 107 -7.39 -9.74 -12.93
CA LEU A 107 -7.89 -8.41 -13.29
C LEU A 107 -6.78 -7.49 -13.80
N GLY A 108 -5.56 -7.61 -13.25
CA GLY A 108 -4.38 -6.94 -13.79
C GLY A 108 -4.14 -7.32 -15.26
N MET A 109 -4.11 -8.61 -15.57
CA MET A 109 -3.96 -9.12 -16.95
C MET A 109 -5.15 -8.74 -17.86
N ALA A 110 -6.37 -8.80 -17.34
CA ALA A 110 -7.56 -8.35 -18.06
C ALA A 110 -7.46 -6.87 -18.43
N SER A 111 -6.91 -6.03 -17.53
CA SER A 111 -6.73 -4.60 -17.78
C SER A 111 -5.73 -4.31 -18.91
N ASP A 112 -4.76 -5.19 -19.12
CA ASP A 112 -3.83 -5.11 -20.26
C ASP A 112 -4.52 -5.40 -21.60
N ARG A 113 -5.52 -6.30 -21.56
CA ARG A 113 -6.20 -6.78 -22.78
C ARG A 113 -7.42 -5.94 -23.16
N PHE A 114 -8.24 -5.61 -22.17
CA PHE A 114 -9.54 -4.94 -22.37
C PHE A 114 -9.49 -3.43 -22.15
N GLY A 115 -8.34 -2.89 -21.71
CA GLY A 115 -8.12 -1.49 -21.36
C GLY A 115 -8.19 -1.25 -19.86
N ARG A 116 -7.28 -0.39 -19.37
CA ARG A 116 -7.11 -0.09 -17.94
C ARG A 116 -8.37 0.50 -17.32
N LYS A 117 -8.91 1.57 -17.93
CA LYS A 117 -10.08 2.30 -17.41
C LYS A 117 -11.32 1.41 -17.32
N ARG A 118 -11.56 0.56 -18.32
CA ARG A 118 -12.73 -0.33 -18.35
C ARG A 118 -12.68 -1.33 -17.19
N VAL A 119 -11.53 -1.94 -16.94
CA VAL A 119 -11.37 -2.90 -15.84
C VAL A 119 -11.43 -2.20 -14.48
N ILE A 120 -10.90 -0.97 -14.36
CA ILE A 120 -11.02 -0.17 -13.13
C ILE A 120 -12.49 0.14 -12.84
N VAL A 121 -13.26 0.59 -13.83
CA VAL A 121 -14.71 0.87 -13.67
C VAL A 121 -15.45 -0.40 -13.27
N LEU A 122 -15.23 -1.52 -13.96
CA LEU A 122 -15.87 -2.80 -13.65
C LEU A 122 -15.55 -3.23 -12.19
N GLY A 123 -14.29 -3.19 -11.80
CA GLY A 123 -13.89 -3.58 -10.44
C GLY A 123 -14.47 -2.65 -9.37
N LEU A 124 -14.54 -1.33 -9.62
CA LEU A 124 -15.21 -0.40 -8.69
C LEU A 124 -16.72 -0.64 -8.61
N LEU A 125 -17.38 -1.02 -9.69
CA LEU A 125 -18.79 -1.40 -9.69
C LEU A 125 -19.02 -2.70 -8.92
N VAL A 126 -18.15 -3.70 -9.07
CA VAL A 126 -18.19 -4.95 -8.27
C VAL A 126 -17.97 -4.65 -6.80
N PHE A 127 -17.02 -3.77 -6.48
CA PHE A 127 -16.78 -3.32 -5.11
C PHE A 127 -17.98 -2.57 -4.52
N ALA A 128 -18.64 -1.70 -5.30
CA ALA A 128 -19.85 -0.99 -4.92
C ALA A 128 -21.02 -1.96 -4.67
N ALA A 129 -21.21 -2.95 -5.57
CA ALA A 129 -22.24 -3.99 -5.42
C ALA A 129 -22.02 -4.83 -4.16
N GLY A 130 -20.77 -5.22 -3.87
CA GLY A 130 -20.42 -5.91 -2.62
C GLY A 130 -20.68 -5.05 -1.38
N SER A 131 -20.39 -3.74 -1.47
CA SER A 131 -20.68 -2.79 -0.39
C SER A 131 -22.20 -2.63 -0.17
N LEU A 132 -22.96 -2.54 -1.24
CA LEU A 132 -24.43 -2.47 -1.15
C LEU A 132 -25.02 -3.77 -0.56
N LEU A 133 -24.52 -4.94 -1.00
CA LEU A 133 -24.94 -6.23 -0.43
C LEU A 133 -24.65 -6.28 1.07
N ALA A 134 -23.48 -5.83 1.52
CA ALA A 134 -23.12 -5.76 2.93
C ALA A 134 -23.98 -4.74 3.70
N ALA A 135 -24.34 -3.60 3.07
CA ALA A 135 -25.21 -2.59 3.68
C ALA A 135 -26.63 -3.10 3.92
N LEU A 136 -27.13 -3.97 3.06
CA LEU A 136 -28.48 -4.57 3.12
C LEU A 136 -28.50 -5.92 3.90
N ALA A 137 -27.35 -6.39 4.36
CA ALA A 137 -27.27 -7.66 5.08
C ALA A 137 -27.91 -7.56 6.45
N ASP A 138 -28.69 -8.59 6.80
CA ASP A 138 -29.33 -8.80 8.10
C ASP A 138 -28.66 -9.93 8.91
N SER A 139 -27.62 -10.56 8.38
CA SER A 139 -26.90 -11.68 8.98
C SER A 139 -25.39 -11.57 8.73
N LEU A 140 -24.59 -12.24 9.58
CA LEU A 140 -23.12 -12.28 9.39
C LEU A 140 -22.75 -12.98 8.08
N THR A 141 -23.52 -13.96 7.63
CA THR A 141 -23.32 -14.61 6.32
C THR A 141 -23.52 -13.62 5.17
N GLY A 142 -24.54 -12.77 5.24
CA GLY A 142 -24.75 -11.69 4.27
C GLY A 142 -23.59 -10.71 4.23
N LEU A 143 -23.08 -10.31 5.40
CA LEU A 143 -21.87 -9.46 5.51
C LEU A 143 -20.64 -10.16 4.89
N LEU A 144 -20.44 -11.45 5.14
CA LEU A 144 -19.35 -12.25 4.58
C LEU A 144 -19.42 -12.28 3.04
N LEU A 145 -20.59 -12.52 2.46
CA LEU A 145 -20.78 -12.51 1.01
C LEU A 145 -20.53 -11.12 0.40
N GLY A 146 -21.05 -10.07 1.05
CA GLY A 146 -20.78 -8.69 0.64
C GLY A 146 -19.28 -8.37 0.66
N ARG A 147 -18.56 -8.78 1.71
CA ARG A 147 -17.11 -8.62 1.85
C ARG A 147 -16.33 -9.42 0.80
N ALA A 148 -16.75 -10.64 0.51
CA ALA A 148 -16.15 -11.45 -0.56
C ALA A 148 -16.32 -10.78 -1.93
N LEU A 149 -17.50 -10.26 -2.21
CA LEU A 149 -17.77 -9.52 -3.45
C LEU A 149 -17.00 -8.20 -3.53
N GLN A 150 -16.88 -7.45 -2.42
CA GLN A 150 -16.01 -6.27 -2.35
C GLN A 150 -14.56 -6.60 -2.76
N GLY A 151 -13.99 -7.69 -2.23
CA GLY A 151 -12.63 -8.11 -2.58
C GLY A 151 -12.48 -8.52 -4.04
N ALA A 152 -13.55 -9.06 -4.66
CA ALA A 152 -13.57 -9.38 -6.08
C ALA A 152 -13.40 -8.12 -6.98
N GLY A 153 -13.69 -6.93 -6.46
CA GLY A 153 -13.41 -5.66 -7.12
C GLY A 153 -11.93 -5.21 -7.03
N ALA A 154 -10.98 -6.11 -7.20
CA ALA A 154 -9.54 -5.86 -7.05
C ALA A 154 -8.97 -4.99 -8.19
N VAL A 155 -8.99 -3.68 -8.04
CA VAL A 155 -8.54 -2.71 -9.07
C VAL A 155 -7.12 -2.19 -8.87
N SER A 156 -6.47 -2.50 -7.75
CA SER A 156 -5.18 -1.89 -7.37
C SER A 156 -4.10 -2.08 -8.45
N ALA A 157 -3.99 -3.27 -9.02
CA ALA A 157 -3.03 -3.55 -10.10
C ALA A 157 -3.31 -2.73 -11.36
N ALA A 158 -4.57 -2.61 -11.78
CA ALA A 158 -4.96 -1.86 -12.97
C ALA A 158 -4.73 -0.34 -12.79
N VAL A 159 -5.05 0.21 -11.60
CA VAL A 159 -4.84 1.64 -11.29
C VAL A 159 -3.34 1.96 -11.24
N THR A 160 -2.53 1.13 -10.58
CA THR A 160 -1.07 1.29 -10.52
C THR A 160 -0.45 1.21 -11.91
N ALA A 161 -0.91 0.28 -12.75
CA ALA A 161 -0.45 0.15 -14.11
C ALA A 161 -0.82 1.39 -14.95
N LEU A 162 -2.07 1.88 -14.85
CA LEU A 162 -2.49 3.09 -15.55
C LEU A 162 -1.66 4.32 -15.13
N LEU A 163 -1.34 4.43 -13.83
CA LEU A 163 -0.46 5.49 -13.34
C LEU A 163 0.93 5.41 -13.96
N ALA A 164 1.50 4.21 -14.05
CA ALA A 164 2.79 3.98 -14.68
C ALA A 164 2.76 4.31 -16.18
N ASP A 165 1.65 3.97 -16.85
CA ASP A 165 1.44 4.23 -18.29
C ASP A 165 1.29 5.73 -18.60
N GLN A 166 0.80 6.53 -17.65
CA GLN A 166 0.55 7.98 -17.79
C GLN A 166 1.64 8.86 -17.18
N THR A 167 2.73 8.28 -16.68
CA THR A 167 3.83 9.02 -16.05
C THR A 167 5.19 8.59 -16.60
N ARG A 168 6.05 9.55 -16.93
CA ARG A 168 7.44 9.30 -17.31
C ARG A 168 8.24 8.70 -16.15
N ASP A 169 9.28 7.94 -16.45
CA ASP A 169 10.14 7.29 -15.44
C ASP A 169 10.72 8.28 -14.42
N ALA A 170 11.12 9.47 -14.86
CA ALA A 170 11.68 10.52 -14.02
C ALA A 170 10.72 11.01 -12.90
N VAL A 171 9.41 10.94 -13.11
CA VAL A 171 8.40 11.43 -12.15
C VAL A 171 7.52 10.31 -11.57
N ARG A 172 7.65 9.07 -12.08
CA ARG A 172 6.83 7.91 -11.65
C ARG A 172 6.93 7.65 -10.15
N THR A 173 8.13 7.74 -9.57
CA THR A 173 8.32 7.57 -8.12
C THR A 173 7.54 8.60 -7.32
N LYS A 174 7.47 9.86 -7.77
CA LYS A 174 6.68 10.92 -7.12
C LYS A 174 5.18 10.64 -7.23
N ALA A 175 4.72 10.15 -8.38
CA ALA A 175 3.32 9.77 -8.59
C ALA A 175 2.90 8.59 -7.70
N MET A 176 3.73 7.56 -7.60
CA MET A 176 3.48 6.41 -6.70
C MET A 176 3.51 6.82 -5.23
N ALA A 177 4.39 7.75 -4.84
CA ALA A 177 4.43 8.29 -3.48
C ALA A 177 3.14 9.06 -3.13
N LEU A 178 2.54 9.78 -4.09
CA LEU A 178 1.25 10.46 -3.90
C LEU A 178 0.13 9.44 -3.63
N VAL A 179 0.08 8.34 -4.36
CA VAL A 179 -0.87 7.24 -4.12
C VAL A 179 -0.65 6.63 -2.74
N GLY A 180 0.60 6.25 -2.39
CA GLY A 180 0.91 5.69 -1.08
C GLY A 180 0.56 6.64 0.07
N GLY A 181 0.87 7.93 -0.07
CA GLY A 181 0.50 8.96 0.91
C GLY A 181 -1.01 9.13 1.07
N SER A 182 -1.77 9.04 -0.04
CA SER A 182 -3.24 9.10 0.02
C SER A 182 -3.83 7.90 0.76
N ILE A 183 -3.28 6.71 0.60
CA ILE A 183 -3.71 5.50 1.34
C ILE A 183 -3.48 5.68 2.85
N GLY A 184 -2.27 6.10 3.25
CA GLY A 184 -1.94 6.32 4.65
C GLY A 184 -2.79 7.41 5.30
N LEU A 185 -3.07 8.50 4.58
CA LEU A 185 -3.97 9.56 5.05
C LEU A 185 -5.39 9.04 5.25
N MET A 186 -5.92 8.27 4.30
CA MET A 186 -7.28 7.71 4.41
C MET A 186 -7.39 6.67 5.53
N PHE A 187 -6.33 5.93 5.80
CA PHE A 187 -6.28 5.05 6.97
C PHE A 187 -6.41 5.84 8.28
N ALA A 188 -5.64 6.93 8.43
CA ALA A 188 -5.73 7.81 9.60
C ALA A 188 -7.12 8.45 9.75
N VAL A 189 -7.69 8.96 8.65
CA VAL A 189 -9.05 9.52 8.62
C VAL A 189 -10.08 8.46 9.04
N ALA A 190 -9.97 7.25 8.51
CA ALA A 190 -10.90 6.16 8.81
C ALA A 190 -10.87 5.76 10.29
N LEU A 191 -9.70 5.69 10.90
CA LEU A 191 -9.57 5.35 12.34
C LEU A 191 -10.30 6.33 13.26
N VAL A 192 -10.37 7.59 12.85
CA VAL A 192 -11.08 8.64 13.60
C VAL A 192 -12.55 8.66 13.25
N ALA A 193 -12.86 8.64 11.95
CA ALA A 193 -14.23 8.79 11.47
C ALA A 193 -15.10 7.55 11.72
N ALA A 194 -14.54 6.34 11.66
CA ALA A 194 -15.31 5.11 11.75
C ALA A 194 -16.10 4.97 13.08
N PRO A 195 -15.51 5.16 14.26
CA PRO A 195 -16.27 5.08 15.52
C PRO A 195 -17.41 6.10 15.59
N MET A 196 -17.14 7.35 15.14
CA MET A 196 -18.12 8.44 15.16
C MET A 196 -19.28 8.18 14.19
N LEU A 197 -18.98 7.78 12.96
CA LEU A 197 -19.99 7.49 11.93
C LEU A 197 -20.80 6.24 12.30
N THR A 198 -20.16 5.21 12.89
CA THR A 198 -20.86 4.00 13.33
C THR A 198 -21.88 4.31 14.43
N ALA A 199 -21.59 5.25 15.32
CA ALA A 199 -22.51 5.66 16.37
C ALA A 199 -23.83 6.26 15.81
N THR A 200 -23.79 6.90 14.64
CA THR A 200 -24.94 7.57 14.02
C THR A 200 -25.65 6.69 12.98
N MET A 201 -24.91 5.95 12.15
CA MET A 201 -25.47 5.23 11.00
C MET A 201 -25.26 3.69 11.05
N GLY A 202 -24.59 3.20 12.08
CA GLY A 202 -24.31 1.75 12.23
C GLY A 202 -23.37 1.19 11.15
N LEU A 203 -23.19 -0.13 11.16
CA LEU A 203 -22.35 -0.85 10.19
C LEU A 203 -22.97 -0.81 8.78
N SER A 204 -24.28 -0.93 8.68
CA SER A 204 -25.03 -0.83 7.41
C SER A 204 -24.78 0.52 6.73
N GLY A 205 -24.86 1.63 7.48
CA GLY A 205 -24.58 2.96 6.96
C GLY A 205 -23.14 3.14 6.49
N LEU A 206 -22.15 2.56 7.20
CA LEU A 206 -20.74 2.56 6.75
C LEU A 206 -20.57 1.82 5.41
N PHE A 207 -21.21 0.69 5.22
CA PHE A 207 -21.17 -0.02 3.94
C PHE A 207 -21.92 0.77 2.86
N GLY A 208 -23.01 1.44 3.17
CA GLY A 208 -23.70 2.37 2.26
C GLY A 208 -22.81 3.54 1.84
N LEU A 209 -22.09 4.14 2.78
CA LEU A 209 -21.09 5.19 2.49
C LEU A 209 -19.95 4.62 1.61
N THR A 210 -19.47 3.39 1.90
CA THR A 210 -18.46 2.73 1.08
C THR A 210 -18.93 2.53 -0.35
N CYS A 211 -20.20 2.17 -0.56
CA CYS A 211 -20.81 2.05 -1.88
C CYS A 211 -20.81 3.43 -2.59
N ALA A 212 -21.22 4.49 -1.91
CA ALA A 212 -21.21 5.84 -2.47
C ALA A 212 -19.80 6.31 -2.85
N LEU A 213 -18.82 6.07 -2.00
CA LEU A 213 -17.41 6.38 -2.29
C LEU A 213 -16.88 5.61 -3.51
N ALA A 214 -17.26 4.34 -3.66
CA ALA A 214 -16.89 3.54 -4.85
C ALA A 214 -17.50 4.09 -6.14
N LEU A 215 -18.78 4.48 -6.10
CA LEU A 215 -19.46 5.13 -7.23
C LEU A 215 -18.86 6.49 -7.56
N ALA A 216 -18.48 7.28 -6.55
CA ALA A 216 -17.71 8.51 -6.74
C ALA A 216 -16.37 8.22 -7.43
N GLY A 217 -15.69 7.11 -7.06
CA GLY A 217 -14.49 6.62 -7.75
C GLY A 217 -14.75 6.31 -9.23
N VAL A 218 -15.87 5.67 -9.57
CA VAL A 218 -16.28 5.45 -10.97
C VAL A 218 -16.44 6.79 -11.71
N ALA A 219 -17.09 7.76 -11.10
CA ALA A 219 -17.27 9.09 -11.65
C ALA A 219 -15.90 9.76 -11.93
N VAL A 220 -14.96 9.68 -11.01
CA VAL A 220 -13.58 10.18 -11.21
C VAL A 220 -12.89 9.49 -12.39
N VAL A 221 -13.02 8.15 -12.53
CA VAL A 221 -12.43 7.43 -13.67
C VAL A 221 -13.00 7.90 -15.01
N LEU A 222 -14.31 8.08 -15.08
CA LEU A 222 -15.00 8.42 -16.33
C LEU A 222 -14.72 9.87 -16.77
N TRP A 223 -14.73 10.82 -15.82
CA TRP A 223 -14.71 12.25 -16.16
C TRP A 223 -13.38 12.95 -15.93
N TRP A 224 -12.58 12.49 -14.97
CA TRP A 224 -11.36 13.20 -14.59
C TRP A 224 -10.07 12.52 -15.03
N VAL A 225 -9.98 11.18 -15.04
CA VAL A 225 -8.79 10.45 -15.48
C VAL A 225 -8.55 10.69 -16.97
N PRO A 226 -7.33 11.09 -17.40
CA PRO A 226 -7.00 11.28 -18.81
C PRO A 226 -7.18 10.00 -19.64
N PRO A 227 -7.35 10.12 -20.98
CA PRO A 227 -7.40 8.97 -21.87
C PRO A 227 -6.16 8.07 -21.76
N GLU A 228 -6.33 6.79 -22.04
CA GLU A 228 -5.21 5.83 -22.04
C GLU A 228 -4.30 6.11 -23.23
N PRO A 229 -2.95 6.06 -23.05
CA PRO A 229 -2.00 6.14 -24.16
C PRO A 229 -2.17 4.96 -25.13
N ALA A 230 -2.17 5.24 -26.46
CA ALA A 230 -2.44 4.22 -27.47
C ALA A 230 -1.29 3.19 -27.67
N GLU A 231 -0.06 3.51 -27.24
CA GLU A 231 1.17 2.82 -27.68
C GLU A 231 1.71 1.72 -26.74
N LEU A 232 1.07 1.41 -25.61
CA LEU A 232 1.68 0.61 -24.53
C LEU A 232 1.47 -0.91 -24.60
N LYS A 233 1.19 -1.49 -25.77
CA LYS A 233 0.88 -2.94 -25.88
C LYS A 233 2.09 -3.90 -25.83
N ASN A 234 3.33 -3.42 -25.87
CA ASN A 234 4.52 -4.26 -26.16
C ASN A 234 5.67 -4.20 -25.14
N ALA A 235 5.47 -3.78 -23.89
CA ALA A 235 6.55 -3.84 -22.90
C ALA A 235 6.87 -5.32 -22.53
N PRO A 236 8.15 -5.75 -22.55
CA PRO A 236 8.53 -7.09 -22.12
C PRO A 236 8.18 -7.30 -20.66
N ARG A 237 7.41 -8.35 -20.38
CA ARG A 237 6.93 -8.72 -19.04
C ARG A 237 7.85 -9.75 -18.44
N GLY A 238 8.44 -9.45 -17.27
CA GLY A 238 9.17 -10.41 -16.50
C GLY A 238 8.27 -11.49 -15.92
N ARG A 239 8.82 -12.68 -15.69
CA ARG A 239 8.09 -13.83 -15.15
C ARG A 239 7.98 -13.73 -13.63
N LEU A 240 6.84 -14.11 -13.05
CA LEU A 240 6.68 -14.24 -11.59
C LEU A 240 7.73 -15.17 -10.96
N ALA A 241 8.16 -16.20 -11.70
CA ALA A 241 9.20 -17.12 -11.24
C ALA A 241 10.51 -16.39 -10.87
N ASP A 242 10.88 -15.34 -11.61
CA ASP A 242 12.10 -14.58 -11.36
C ASP A 242 12.02 -13.80 -10.03
N VAL A 243 10.81 -13.38 -9.62
CA VAL A 243 10.56 -12.73 -8.32
C VAL A 243 10.73 -13.72 -7.18
N TRP A 244 10.21 -14.95 -7.35
CA TRP A 244 10.30 -16.01 -6.33
C TRP A 244 11.69 -16.63 -6.21
N ALA A 245 12.54 -16.48 -7.22
CA ALA A 245 13.94 -16.88 -7.17
C ALA A 245 14.83 -15.91 -6.37
N HIS A 246 14.38 -14.66 -6.09
CA HIS A 246 15.19 -13.65 -5.43
C HIS A 246 14.98 -13.64 -3.89
N PRO A 247 15.99 -14.04 -3.08
CA PRO A 247 15.81 -14.26 -1.64
C PRO A 247 15.34 -13.03 -0.86
N ASP A 248 15.81 -11.82 -1.23
CA ASP A 248 15.45 -10.62 -0.52
C ASP A 248 14.03 -10.13 -0.88
N LEU A 249 13.58 -10.36 -2.12
CA LEU A 249 12.17 -10.13 -2.47
C LEU A 249 11.24 -11.09 -1.73
N LEU A 250 11.66 -12.36 -1.53
CA LEU A 250 10.91 -13.32 -0.71
C LEU A 250 10.79 -12.87 0.76
N ARG A 251 11.86 -12.31 1.33
CA ARG A 251 11.84 -11.76 2.70
C ARG A 251 10.89 -10.57 2.83
N LEU A 252 10.87 -9.68 1.83
CA LEU A 252 9.93 -8.55 1.80
C LEU A 252 8.48 -9.02 1.60
N ASN A 253 8.28 -10.02 0.76
CA ASN A 253 6.97 -10.66 0.54
C ASN A 253 6.45 -11.36 1.80
N LEU A 254 7.32 -12.09 2.52
CA LEU A 254 7.00 -12.64 3.83
C LEU A 254 6.65 -11.51 4.82
N GLY A 255 7.43 -10.43 4.77
CA GLY A 255 7.23 -9.28 5.64
C GLY A 255 5.86 -8.65 5.51
N VAL A 256 5.41 -8.38 4.29
CA VAL A 256 4.09 -7.78 4.08
C VAL A 256 2.95 -8.72 4.48
N PHE A 257 3.10 -10.02 4.22
CA PHE A 257 2.15 -11.03 4.67
C PHE A 257 2.02 -11.04 6.20
N VAL A 258 3.14 -11.12 6.92
CA VAL A 258 3.16 -11.12 8.39
C VAL A 258 2.61 -9.82 8.96
N LEU A 259 3.05 -8.67 8.44
CA LEU A 259 2.61 -7.35 8.91
C LEU A 259 1.08 -7.21 8.85
N HIS A 260 0.47 -7.60 7.74
CA HIS A 260 -0.97 -7.47 7.56
C HIS A 260 -1.77 -8.58 8.26
N THR A 261 -1.17 -9.76 8.45
CA THR A 261 -1.73 -10.81 9.32
C THR A 261 -1.85 -10.27 10.75
N VAL A 262 -0.78 -9.71 11.29
CA VAL A 262 -0.76 -9.12 12.64
C VAL A 262 -1.71 -7.93 12.74
N GLN A 263 -1.70 -7.04 11.76
CA GLN A 263 -2.59 -5.88 11.74
C GLN A 263 -4.06 -6.28 11.83
N LEU A 264 -4.53 -7.19 10.96
CA LEU A 264 -5.95 -7.55 10.97
C LEU A 264 -6.32 -8.38 12.20
N SER A 265 -5.42 -9.22 12.70
CA SER A 265 -5.61 -9.94 13.96
C SER A 265 -5.82 -8.98 15.14
N MET A 266 -5.09 -7.86 15.18
CA MET A 266 -5.29 -6.83 16.22
C MET A 266 -6.71 -6.23 16.16
N TRP A 267 -7.25 -5.98 14.98
CA TRP A 267 -8.61 -5.45 14.84
C TRP A 267 -9.70 -6.43 15.28
N VAL A 268 -9.39 -7.72 15.42
CA VAL A 268 -10.32 -8.71 16.01
C VAL A 268 -10.39 -8.54 17.53
N ALA A 269 -9.29 -8.20 18.21
CA ALA A 269 -9.19 -8.23 19.67
C ALA A 269 -9.12 -6.84 20.33
N VAL A 270 -8.33 -5.91 19.80
CA VAL A 270 -8.06 -4.61 20.43
C VAL A 270 -9.30 -3.75 20.68
N PRO A 271 -10.31 -3.66 19.76
CA PRO A 271 -11.52 -2.89 20.04
C PRO A 271 -12.27 -3.40 21.29
N ALA A 272 -12.31 -4.72 21.51
CA ALA A 272 -12.91 -5.29 22.71
C ALA A 272 -12.12 -4.97 23.98
N MET A 273 -10.78 -4.93 23.90
CA MET A 273 -9.91 -4.53 25.02
C MET A 273 -10.12 -3.06 25.40
N LEU A 274 -10.35 -2.17 24.45
CA LEU A 274 -10.67 -0.75 24.70
C LEU A 274 -12.02 -0.60 25.41
N VAL A 275 -13.04 -1.38 25.02
CA VAL A 275 -14.33 -1.42 25.72
C VAL A 275 -14.15 -1.92 27.14
N GLN A 276 -13.38 -2.99 27.38
CA GLN A 276 -13.06 -3.51 28.71
C GLN A 276 -12.30 -2.48 29.57
N ALA A 277 -11.49 -1.63 28.95
CA ALA A 277 -10.79 -0.52 29.61
C ALA A 277 -11.72 0.66 29.97
N GLY A 278 -13.03 0.54 29.73
CA GLY A 278 -14.05 1.55 30.05
C GLY A 278 -14.26 2.59 28.94
N LEU A 279 -13.65 2.43 27.75
CA LEU A 279 -13.83 3.37 26.66
C LEU A 279 -15.00 2.95 25.76
N GLY A 280 -16.01 3.80 25.64
CA GLY A 280 -17.14 3.58 24.72
C GLY A 280 -16.64 3.42 23.27
N LYS A 281 -17.30 2.57 22.50
CA LYS A 281 -16.89 2.27 21.11
C LYS A 281 -16.91 3.48 20.19
N ASP A 282 -17.77 4.45 20.45
CA ASP A 282 -17.86 5.77 19.80
C ASP A 282 -16.70 6.71 20.18
N GLN A 283 -16.00 6.42 21.27
CA GLN A 283 -14.89 7.19 21.82
C GLN A 283 -13.50 6.62 21.46
N HIS A 284 -13.41 5.47 20.80
CA HIS A 284 -12.14 4.84 20.42
C HIS A 284 -11.21 5.77 19.64
N TRP A 285 -11.75 6.75 18.91
CA TRP A 285 -10.98 7.77 18.20
C TRP A 285 -10.08 8.60 19.14
N GLN A 286 -10.43 8.73 20.44
CA GLN A 286 -9.62 9.46 21.42
C GLN A 286 -8.26 8.79 21.69
N VAL A 287 -8.18 7.47 21.47
CA VAL A 287 -6.92 6.72 21.55
C VAL A 287 -6.26 6.62 20.17
N TYR A 288 -7.04 6.35 19.13
CA TYR A 288 -6.49 6.15 17.78
C TYR A 288 -5.89 7.43 17.19
N LEU A 289 -6.56 8.58 17.34
CA LEU A 289 -6.11 9.84 16.75
C LEU A 289 -4.73 10.27 17.28
N PRO A 290 -4.52 10.40 18.62
CA PRO A 290 -3.19 10.75 19.13
C PRO A 290 -2.13 9.72 18.73
N ALA A 291 -2.44 8.42 18.83
CA ALA A 291 -1.51 7.36 18.49
C ALA A 291 -1.04 7.43 17.03
N VAL A 292 -1.96 7.65 16.08
CA VAL A 292 -1.65 7.75 14.66
C VAL A 292 -0.92 9.06 14.34
N VAL A 293 -1.41 10.20 14.81
CA VAL A 293 -0.80 11.51 14.51
C VAL A 293 0.64 11.57 15.06
N LEU A 294 0.85 11.15 16.30
CA LEU A 294 2.19 11.10 16.88
C LEU A 294 3.10 10.10 16.17
N SER A 295 2.55 8.99 15.65
CA SER A 295 3.34 8.00 14.88
C SER A 295 3.88 8.59 13.57
N PHE A 296 3.15 9.46 12.89
CA PHE A 296 3.66 10.16 11.72
C PHE A 296 4.82 11.11 12.04
N VAL A 297 4.80 11.76 13.22
CA VAL A 297 5.92 12.57 13.69
C VAL A 297 7.13 11.67 13.97
N ALA A 298 6.94 10.56 14.68
CA ALA A 298 7.99 9.58 14.97
C ALA A 298 8.59 8.95 13.69
N MET A 299 7.79 8.75 12.65
CA MET A 299 8.23 8.26 11.34
C MET A 299 9.26 9.19 10.68
N GLY A 300 9.21 10.50 10.96
CA GLY A 300 10.24 11.46 10.54
C GLY A 300 11.64 11.10 11.03
N GLY A 301 11.76 10.59 12.25
CA GLY A 301 13.01 10.06 12.83
C GLY A 301 13.54 8.85 12.09
N LEU A 302 12.65 7.97 11.64
CA LEU A 302 12.99 6.77 10.89
C LEU A 302 13.55 7.11 9.49
N PHE A 303 12.95 8.08 8.80
CA PHE A 303 13.48 8.60 7.53
C PHE A 303 14.83 9.31 7.71
N ALA A 304 15.09 9.91 8.89
CA ALA A 304 16.41 10.46 9.22
C ALA A 304 17.47 9.34 9.35
N LEU A 305 17.11 8.20 9.92
CA LEU A 305 17.98 7.01 9.98
C LEU A 305 18.27 6.44 8.57
N GLU A 306 17.26 6.37 7.69
CA GLU A 306 17.45 5.95 6.29
C GLU A 306 18.44 6.88 5.57
N ARG A 307 18.29 8.21 5.74
CA ARG A 307 19.22 9.19 5.15
C ARG A 307 20.65 9.06 5.67
N ARG A 308 20.84 8.53 6.88
CA ARG A 308 22.15 8.22 7.48
C ARG A 308 22.71 6.86 7.06
N GLY A 309 22.11 6.19 6.08
CA GLY A 309 22.55 4.87 5.60
C GLY A 309 22.21 3.70 6.55
N ARG A 310 21.39 3.92 7.59
CA ARG A 310 21.04 2.91 8.59
C ARG A 310 19.66 2.26 8.31
N LEU A 311 19.30 2.10 7.05
CA LEU A 311 18.01 1.55 6.63
C LEU A 311 17.72 0.17 7.23
N ARG A 312 18.72 -0.72 7.28
CA ARG A 312 18.57 -2.04 7.91
C ARG A 312 18.20 -1.95 9.38
N ALA A 313 18.88 -1.11 10.13
CA ALA A 313 18.60 -0.91 11.57
C ALA A 313 17.19 -0.33 11.77
N ALA A 314 16.77 0.59 10.90
CA ALA A 314 15.43 1.17 10.91
C ALA A 314 14.36 0.11 10.67
N LEU A 315 14.53 -0.77 9.68
CA LEU A 315 13.60 -1.85 9.38
C LEU A 315 13.50 -2.87 10.50
N LEU A 316 14.64 -3.39 10.98
CA LEU A 316 14.67 -4.35 12.08
C LEU A 316 14.12 -3.75 13.38
N GLY A 317 14.42 -2.46 13.63
CA GLY A 317 13.84 -1.73 14.75
C GLY A 317 12.33 -1.61 14.67
N ALA A 318 11.78 -1.28 13.48
CA ALA A 318 10.33 -1.20 13.26
C ALA A 318 9.64 -2.57 13.44
N ILE A 319 10.24 -3.67 12.95
CA ILE A 319 9.76 -5.03 13.20
C ILE A 319 9.81 -5.33 14.72
N GLY A 320 10.89 -4.96 15.38
CA GLY A 320 11.06 -5.13 16.83
C GLY A 320 10.03 -4.35 17.67
N LEU A 321 9.65 -3.14 17.23
CA LEU A 321 8.58 -2.36 17.88
C LEU A 321 7.24 -3.11 17.79
N VAL A 322 6.85 -3.58 16.61
CA VAL A 322 5.59 -4.33 16.44
C VAL A 322 5.64 -5.64 17.24
N LEU A 323 6.78 -6.37 17.25
CA LEU A 323 6.99 -7.56 18.06
C LEU A 323 6.77 -7.25 19.55
N GLY A 324 7.39 -6.19 20.06
CA GLY A 324 7.25 -5.78 21.45
C GLY A 324 5.81 -5.46 21.83
N VAL A 325 5.05 -4.83 20.92
CA VAL A 325 3.63 -4.56 21.12
C VAL A 325 2.82 -5.87 21.19
N GLN A 326 3.05 -6.83 20.29
CA GLN A 326 2.34 -8.11 20.33
C GLN A 326 2.62 -8.87 21.64
N ALA A 327 3.88 -8.90 22.08
CA ALA A 327 4.27 -9.49 23.37
C ALA A 327 3.63 -8.75 24.54
N GLY A 328 3.60 -7.41 24.52
CA GLY A 328 2.97 -6.59 25.57
C GLY A 328 1.45 -6.81 25.67
N LEU A 329 0.74 -6.87 24.54
CA LEU A 329 -0.69 -7.21 24.50
C LEU A 329 -0.94 -8.64 24.98
N GLY A 330 -0.05 -9.57 24.62
CA GLY A 330 -0.10 -10.96 25.10
C GLY A 330 0.08 -11.05 26.63
N ALA A 331 1.08 -10.36 27.18
CA ALA A 331 1.32 -10.30 28.61
C ALA A 331 0.13 -9.66 29.37
N LEU A 332 -0.41 -8.55 28.82
CA LEU A 332 -1.60 -7.91 29.38
C LEU A 332 -2.82 -8.87 29.39
N SER A 333 -3.03 -9.59 28.29
CA SER A 333 -4.12 -10.57 28.19
C SER A 333 -3.92 -11.75 29.14
N ALA A 334 -2.68 -12.22 29.35
CA ALA A 334 -2.35 -13.34 30.22
C ALA A 334 -2.43 -12.98 31.71
N SER A 335 -2.25 -11.70 32.07
CA SER A 335 -2.33 -11.25 33.46
C SER A 335 -3.74 -11.34 34.07
N GLY A 336 -4.78 -11.47 33.22
CA GLY A 336 -6.17 -11.43 33.68
C GLY A 336 -6.63 -10.07 34.23
N ALA A 337 -5.76 -9.06 34.23
CA ALA A 337 -6.09 -7.73 34.69
C ALA A 337 -6.98 -6.99 33.68
N VAL A 338 -7.86 -6.12 34.19
CA VAL A 338 -8.64 -5.23 33.32
C VAL A 338 -7.66 -4.30 32.57
N PRO A 339 -7.75 -4.26 31.23
CA PRO A 339 -6.88 -3.40 30.45
C PRO A 339 -7.01 -1.91 30.87
N SER A 340 -5.91 -1.21 30.95
CA SER A 340 -5.90 0.24 31.20
C SER A 340 -5.64 1.02 29.93
N LEU A 341 -6.33 2.14 29.74
CA LEU A 341 -6.08 3.06 28.61
C LEU A 341 -4.66 3.63 28.63
N TRP A 342 -4.07 3.80 29.83
CA TRP A 342 -2.68 4.24 30.00
C TRP A 342 -1.64 3.21 29.52
N VAL A 343 -2.04 1.95 29.37
CA VAL A 343 -1.20 0.88 28.79
C VAL A 343 -1.55 0.67 27.31
N LEU A 344 -2.84 0.61 26.96
CA LEU A 344 -3.28 0.38 25.58
C LEU A 344 -2.89 1.54 24.64
N GLY A 345 -3.02 2.80 25.11
CA GLY A 345 -2.68 3.96 24.29
C GLY A 345 -1.21 3.98 23.83
N PRO A 346 -0.23 3.88 24.76
CA PRO A 346 1.18 3.75 24.37
C PRO A 346 1.50 2.52 23.50
N LEU A 347 0.89 1.35 23.76
CA LEU A 347 1.08 0.17 22.92
C LEU A 347 0.58 0.42 21.50
N LEU A 348 -0.58 1.04 21.34
CA LEU A 348 -1.11 1.39 20.01
C LEU A 348 -0.25 2.46 19.32
N PHE A 349 0.24 3.45 20.05
CA PHE A 349 1.17 4.43 19.50
C PHE A 349 2.45 3.75 18.97
N VAL A 350 3.07 2.88 19.75
CA VAL A 350 4.27 2.12 19.33
C VAL A 350 3.96 1.20 18.14
N PHE A 351 2.77 0.57 18.14
CA PHE A 351 2.31 -0.21 16.99
C PHE A 351 2.27 0.63 15.72
N PHE A 352 1.62 1.79 15.74
CA PHE A 352 1.52 2.64 14.57
C PHE A 352 2.88 3.21 14.14
N CYS A 353 3.81 3.47 15.06
CA CYS A 353 5.18 3.84 14.70
C CYS A 353 5.87 2.75 13.88
N GLY A 354 5.85 1.50 14.34
CA GLY A 354 6.42 0.37 13.60
C GLY A 354 5.68 0.06 12.30
N PHE A 355 4.35 0.00 12.36
CA PHE A 355 3.49 -0.31 11.22
C PHE A 355 3.63 0.71 10.08
N ASN A 356 3.46 2.00 10.35
CA ASN A 356 3.55 3.05 9.33
C ASN A 356 4.95 3.12 8.71
N ALA A 357 5.98 2.89 9.50
CA ALA A 357 7.34 2.81 9.03
C ALA A 357 7.57 1.66 8.04
N LEU A 358 7.08 0.46 8.37
CA LEU A 358 7.17 -0.72 7.52
C LEU A 358 6.31 -0.58 6.28
N GLU A 359 5.09 -0.07 6.41
CA GLU A 359 4.16 0.15 5.29
C GLU A 359 4.71 1.16 4.27
N ALA A 360 5.39 2.20 4.72
CA ALA A 360 6.02 3.18 3.83
C ALA A 360 7.31 2.66 3.18
N SER A 361 8.09 1.83 3.89
CA SER A 361 9.43 1.41 3.46
C SER A 361 9.41 0.17 2.57
N GLN A 362 8.60 -0.83 2.87
CA GLN A 362 8.62 -2.12 2.16
C GLN A 362 8.29 -2.02 0.67
N PRO A 363 7.22 -1.33 0.20
CA PRO A 363 6.93 -1.22 -1.23
C PRO A 363 8.05 -0.50 -1.99
N SER A 364 8.64 0.52 -1.35
CA SER A 364 9.79 1.25 -1.90
C SER A 364 11.01 0.34 -2.07
N LEU A 365 11.28 -0.54 -1.09
CA LEU A 365 12.36 -1.52 -1.17
C LEU A 365 12.11 -2.56 -2.25
N VAL A 366 10.90 -3.11 -2.35
CA VAL A 366 10.53 -4.05 -3.43
C VAL A 366 10.79 -3.41 -4.79
N SER A 367 10.37 -2.15 -4.98
CA SER A 367 10.57 -1.43 -6.24
C SER A 367 12.04 -1.17 -6.57
N ARG A 368 12.89 -0.92 -5.55
CA ARG A 368 14.34 -0.66 -5.73
C ARG A 368 15.15 -1.95 -5.95
N MET A 369 14.77 -3.03 -5.28
CA MET A 369 15.49 -4.31 -5.33
C MET A 369 15.09 -5.18 -6.52
N ALA A 370 13.89 -4.99 -7.05
CA ALA A 370 13.43 -5.71 -8.23
C ALA A 370 14.10 -5.19 -9.50
N PRO A 371 14.66 -6.08 -10.35
CA PRO A 371 15.13 -5.71 -11.69
C PRO A 371 14.05 -4.97 -12.48
N PRO A 372 14.39 -3.98 -13.34
CA PRO A 372 13.40 -3.17 -14.05
C PRO A 372 12.36 -3.99 -14.81
N GLN A 373 12.75 -5.12 -15.40
CA GLN A 373 11.91 -6.00 -16.22
C GLN A 373 10.84 -6.73 -15.39
N VAL A 374 11.11 -7.00 -14.11
CA VAL A 374 10.22 -7.76 -13.20
C VAL A 374 9.60 -6.91 -12.11
N ARG A 375 9.87 -5.60 -12.07
CA ARG A 375 9.40 -4.69 -11.01
C ARG A 375 7.88 -4.70 -10.85
N GLY A 376 7.13 -4.72 -11.95
CA GLY A 376 5.67 -4.83 -11.92
C GLY A 376 5.19 -6.16 -11.30
N ALA A 377 5.84 -7.27 -11.68
CA ALA A 377 5.55 -8.60 -11.12
C ALA A 377 5.89 -8.68 -9.61
N ALA A 378 7.00 -8.05 -9.19
CA ALA A 378 7.40 -7.99 -7.78
C ALA A 378 6.40 -7.21 -6.91
N LEU A 379 5.95 -6.04 -7.37
CA LEU A 379 4.92 -5.26 -6.68
C LEU A 379 3.56 -5.97 -6.71
N GLY A 380 3.22 -6.66 -7.79
CA GLY A 380 2.02 -7.50 -7.89
C GLY A 380 2.03 -8.64 -6.88
N SER A 381 3.15 -9.38 -6.77
CA SER A 381 3.36 -10.43 -5.76
C SER A 381 3.27 -9.87 -4.34
N TYR A 382 3.90 -8.73 -4.08
CA TYR A 382 3.84 -8.03 -2.80
C TYR A 382 2.39 -7.70 -2.40
N ASN A 383 1.61 -7.08 -3.28
CA ASN A 383 0.22 -6.73 -3.01
C ASN A 383 -0.69 -7.96 -2.86
N THR A 384 -0.41 -9.05 -3.58
CA THR A 384 -1.14 -10.32 -3.41
C THR A 384 -0.88 -10.91 -2.03
N LEU A 385 0.38 -10.92 -1.57
CA LEU A 385 0.71 -11.42 -0.24
C LEU A 385 0.22 -10.50 0.88
N GLN A 386 0.16 -9.18 0.65
CA GLN A 386 -0.53 -8.24 1.52
C GLN A 386 -1.99 -8.65 1.73
N SER A 387 -2.69 -8.94 0.64
CA SER A 387 -4.10 -9.33 0.67
C SER A 387 -4.31 -10.70 1.34
N LEU A 388 -3.42 -11.66 1.09
CA LEU A 388 -3.42 -12.95 1.79
C LEU A 388 -3.12 -12.79 3.29
N GLY A 389 -2.25 -11.85 3.66
CA GLY A 389 -2.00 -11.51 5.06
C GLY A 389 -3.26 -10.99 5.75
N LEU A 390 -4.02 -10.10 5.11
CA LEU A 390 -5.31 -9.64 5.62
C LEU A 390 -6.29 -10.81 5.80
N PHE A 391 -6.37 -11.73 4.83
CA PHE A 391 -7.19 -12.93 4.98
C PHE A 391 -6.76 -13.79 6.17
N ALA A 392 -5.48 -14.12 6.24
CA ALA A 392 -4.93 -14.93 7.32
C ALA A 392 -5.15 -14.28 8.69
N GLY A 393 -4.93 -12.97 8.80
CA GLY A 393 -5.13 -12.21 10.05
C GLY A 393 -6.58 -12.22 10.53
N GLY A 394 -7.54 -12.10 9.63
CA GLY A 394 -8.97 -12.21 9.97
C GLY A 394 -9.37 -13.64 10.33
N ALA A 395 -9.17 -14.58 9.42
CA ALA A 395 -9.61 -15.96 9.57
C ALA A 395 -8.92 -16.68 10.75
N LEU A 396 -7.59 -16.64 10.80
CA LEU A 396 -6.82 -17.27 11.88
C LEU A 396 -6.94 -16.47 13.18
N GLY A 397 -6.98 -15.13 13.11
CA GLY A 397 -7.16 -14.28 14.28
C GLY A 397 -8.47 -14.55 14.98
N GLY A 398 -9.57 -14.61 14.24
CA GLY A 398 -10.88 -14.98 14.79
C GLY A 398 -10.92 -16.39 15.36
N ALA A 399 -10.34 -17.36 14.64
CA ALA A 399 -10.25 -18.75 15.11
C ALA A 399 -9.43 -18.86 16.41
N LEU A 400 -8.28 -18.19 16.48
CA LEU A 400 -7.43 -18.18 17.68
C LEU A 400 -8.13 -17.54 18.88
N VAL A 401 -8.88 -16.44 18.66
CA VAL A 401 -9.70 -15.84 19.73
C VAL A 401 -10.77 -16.80 20.21
N LYS A 402 -11.42 -17.56 19.32
CA LYS A 402 -12.45 -18.52 19.66
C LYS A 402 -11.91 -19.68 20.51
N TRP A 403 -10.76 -20.26 20.14
CA TRP A 403 -10.26 -21.49 20.74
C TRP A 403 -9.24 -21.27 21.86
N ALA A 404 -8.48 -20.19 21.81
CA ALA A 404 -7.40 -19.92 22.75
C ALA A 404 -7.46 -18.52 23.39
N GLY A 405 -8.53 -17.77 23.12
CA GLY A 405 -8.73 -16.43 23.63
C GLY A 405 -7.70 -15.39 23.10
N PRO A 406 -7.73 -14.16 23.63
CA PRO A 406 -6.76 -13.13 23.26
C PRO A 406 -5.31 -13.53 23.56
N VAL A 407 -5.07 -14.33 24.59
CA VAL A 407 -3.72 -14.83 24.93
C VAL A 407 -3.14 -15.67 23.79
N GLY A 408 -3.93 -16.62 23.28
CA GLY A 408 -3.52 -17.47 22.15
C GLY A 408 -3.27 -16.66 20.87
N LEU A 409 -4.14 -15.68 20.61
CA LEU A 409 -3.96 -14.76 19.48
C LEU A 409 -2.63 -14.03 19.55
N PHE A 410 -2.36 -13.33 20.67
CA PHE A 410 -1.14 -12.53 20.80
C PHE A 410 0.12 -13.38 20.94
N ALA A 411 0.04 -14.57 21.50
CA ALA A 411 1.17 -15.52 21.48
C ALA A 411 1.53 -15.95 20.05
N ALA A 412 0.53 -16.29 19.23
CA ALA A 412 0.74 -16.67 17.84
C ALA A 412 1.30 -15.50 16.99
N THR A 413 0.74 -14.29 17.15
CA THR A 413 1.24 -13.10 16.42
C THR A 413 2.63 -12.68 16.88
N THR A 414 2.96 -12.83 18.18
CA THR A 414 4.32 -12.61 18.70
C THR A 414 5.31 -13.61 18.09
N ALA A 415 4.98 -14.90 18.06
CA ALA A 415 5.81 -15.91 17.43
C ALA A 415 6.02 -15.63 15.93
N LEU A 416 4.96 -15.25 15.22
CA LEU A 416 5.02 -14.90 13.80
C LEU A 416 5.93 -13.67 13.55
N MET A 417 5.84 -12.64 14.39
CA MET A 417 6.72 -11.47 14.33
C MET A 417 8.19 -11.81 14.64
N ALA A 418 8.43 -12.70 15.61
CA ALA A 418 9.78 -13.17 15.93
C ALA A 418 10.41 -13.95 14.77
N LEU A 419 9.63 -14.83 14.12
CA LEU A 419 10.06 -15.54 12.91
C LEU A 419 10.39 -14.57 11.77
N TRP A 420 9.56 -13.55 11.56
CA TRP A 420 9.84 -12.53 10.56
C TRP A 420 11.10 -11.73 10.89
N LEU A 421 11.31 -11.31 12.13
CA LEU A 421 12.51 -10.61 12.57
C LEU A 421 13.76 -11.46 12.30
N ALA A 422 13.71 -12.76 12.64
CA ALA A 422 14.80 -13.70 12.39
C ALA A 422 15.08 -13.88 10.89
N ALA A 423 14.03 -14.03 10.06
CA ALA A 423 14.16 -14.14 8.60
C ALA A 423 14.74 -12.86 7.98
N SER A 424 14.39 -11.70 8.52
CA SER A 424 14.85 -10.38 8.05
C SER A 424 16.26 -10.02 8.51
N TRP A 425 16.84 -10.77 9.46
CA TRP A 425 18.17 -10.48 9.98
C TRP A 425 19.26 -10.48 8.90
N LYS A 426 19.10 -11.29 7.86
CA LYS A 426 20.03 -11.38 6.72
C LYS A 426 19.67 -10.44 5.57
N LEU A 427 18.62 -9.61 5.68
CA LEU A 427 18.21 -8.67 4.64
C LEU A 427 19.32 -7.64 4.40
N ARG A 428 19.69 -7.42 3.16
CA ARG A 428 20.64 -6.39 2.71
C ARG A 428 19.89 -5.34 1.86
N PRO A 429 19.25 -4.37 2.49
CA PRO A 429 18.48 -3.37 1.74
C PRO A 429 19.44 -2.47 0.96
N VAL A 430 19.16 -2.26 -0.32
CA VAL A 430 19.89 -1.31 -1.17
C VAL A 430 19.54 0.12 -0.74
N GLY A 431 20.56 0.90 -0.37
CA GLY A 431 20.41 2.29 0.01
C GLY A 431 19.97 3.17 -1.17
N ARG A 432 19.37 4.33 -0.86
CA ARG A 432 18.86 5.27 -1.89
C ARG A 432 19.98 5.82 -2.81
N ASN A 433 21.21 5.88 -2.29
CA ASN A 433 22.39 6.38 -3.02
C ASN A 433 23.05 5.31 -3.90
N GLU A 434 22.86 4.02 -3.61
CA GLU A 434 23.46 2.93 -4.38
C GLU A 434 22.63 2.55 -5.61
N ALA A 435 21.34 2.85 -5.62
CA ALA A 435 20.44 2.62 -6.75
C ALA A 435 20.71 3.54 -7.96
N GLY A 436 21.45 4.63 -7.77
CA GLY A 436 21.85 5.58 -8.83
C GLY A 436 23.23 5.36 -9.42
N ALA A 437 24.05 4.48 -8.83
CA ALA A 437 25.46 4.26 -9.25
C ALA A 437 25.63 3.07 -10.22
N GLY A 438 24.58 2.39 -10.61
CA GLY A 438 24.58 1.20 -11.47
C GLY A 438 24.03 1.40 -12.89
N HIS A 439 24.10 2.63 -13.43
CA HIS A 439 23.71 2.93 -14.83
C HIS A 439 24.85 3.60 -15.58
#